data_3a28eeb65324b0a4c53874de67e1467f
#
_entry.id   3a28eeb65324b0a4c53874de67e1467f
#
_cell.length_a   1.000
_cell.length_b   1.000
_cell.length_c   1.000
_cell.angle_alpha   90.00
_cell.angle_beta   90.00
_cell.angle_gamma   90.00
#
_symmetry.space_group_name_H-M   'P 1'
#
loop_
_entity.id
_entity.type
_entity.pdbx_description
1 polymer ?
#
loop_
_entity_poly.entity_id
_entity_poly.type
_entity_poly.pdbx_seq_one_letter_code
_entity_poly.pdbx_strand_id
1 'polypeptide(L)'
;MKNRGLKVYESLKKADFVRFRHPYTFELTFDNGANVDCIGPNNAKPCTIKFMDLSTGTYGYTGEISAGLFTRLYRKWFTPWRLEAYDNDELIYQRDLEDVISEEKVCISVDSNSLGDTLAWMPVIEKFRRKYDCDLYVTTFWNELLANYYPFIRFRSPGSREINTKVTFGVGWYDENDRDRHRRDPRAISLQQVAGDILGIDVEGDLLNESVPLTIQNTNSTIDGKYVCLAMDSTANAKHWHYEDGWQKITDYLNSIGYKVVVVQKQGTNLNGVIDKTGDIDILQRAIDIYHSDFFIGIGSGLSWLAWSLHKPVVMISGFSDP
;
A
#
# COMPACT_ATOMS: atom_id res chain seq x y z
N MET A 1 26.00 2.92 9.37
CA MET A 1 26.30 4.38 9.35
C MET A 1 27.50 4.80 8.51
N LYS A 2 28.55 3.99 8.33
CA LYS A 2 29.76 4.41 7.57
C LYS A 2 29.63 4.44 6.04
N ASN A 3 28.68 3.73 5.42
CA ASN A 3 28.52 3.68 3.97
C ASN A 3 27.63 4.78 3.37
N ARG A 4 26.79 5.44 4.18
CA ARG A 4 25.88 6.51 3.72
C ARG A 4 26.65 7.78 3.33
N GLY A 5 27.66 8.17 4.13
CA GLY A 5 28.47 9.36 3.85
C GLY A 5 29.31 9.25 2.58
N LEU A 6 29.79 8.04 2.25
CA LEU A 6 30.61 7.82 1.05
C LEU A 6 29.77 7.87 -0.23
N LYS A 7 28.57 7.26 -0.25
CA LYS A 7 27.65 7.30 -1.41
C LYS A 7 27.15 8.71 -1.70
N VAL A 8 26.78 9.48 -0.66
CA VAL A 8 26.37 10.88 -0.82
C VAL A 8 27.52 11.74 -1.33
N TYR A 9 28.73 11.51 -0.84
CA TYR A 9 29.91 12.25 -1.27
C TYR A 9 30.33 11.92 -2.72
N GLU A 10 30.21 10.67 -3.15
CA GLU A 10 30.45 10.26 -4.55
C GLU A 10 29.35 10.74 -5.49
N SER A 11 28.08 10.74 -5.06
CA SER A 11 26.94 11.30 -5.80
C SER A 11 27.08 12.81 -5.98
N LEU A 12 27.44 13.54 -4.91
CA LEU A 12 27.70 14.98 -4.99
C LEU A 12 28.88 15.30 -5.89
N LYS A 13 29.99 14.53 -5.85
CA LYS A 13 31.13 14.74 -6.77
C LYS A 13 30.75 14.49 -8.23
N LYS A 14 29.94 13.48 -8.54
CA LYS A 14 29.44 13.24 -9.90
C LYS A 14 28.51 14.36 -10.37
N ALA A 15 27.56 14.78 -9.51
CA ALA A 15 26.65 15.87 -9.82
C ALA A 15 27.38 17.20 -10.04
N ASP A 16 28.40 17.52 -9.23
CA ASP A 16 29.18 18.76 -9.38
C ASP A 16 30.08 18.75 -10.62
N PHE A 17 30.62 17.59 -11.00
CA PHE A 17 31.46 17.51 -12.19
C PHE A 17 30.70 17.69 -13.52
N VAL A 18 29.42 17.29 -13.53
CA VAL A 18 28.51 17.46 -14.68
C VAL A 18 27.98 18.89 -14.78
N ARG A 19 27.75 19.60 -13.67
CA ARG A 19 27.21 20.96 -13.62
C ARG A 19 28.04 22.02 -14.40
N PHE A 20 29.34 21.81 -14.60
CA PHE A 20 30.21 22.81 -15.24
C PHE A 20 30.30 22.71 -16.76
N ARG A 21 29.77 21.67 -17.40
CA ARG A 21 29.89 21.48 -18.85
C ARG A 21 28.63 21.73 -19.67
N HIS A 22 27.45 21.59 -19.07
CA HIS A 22 26.20 21.68 -19.82
C HIS A 22 25.21 22.63 -19.16
N PRO A 23 24.41 23.38 -19.97
CA PRO A 23 23.47 24.38 -19.46
C PRO A 23 22.22 23.75 -18.85
N TYR A 24 22.10 22.43 -18.85
CA TYR A 24 20.90 21.70 -18.40
C TYR A 24 21.03 21.17 -16.99
N THR A 25 19.90 21.20 -16.28
CA THR A 25 19.65 20.44 -15.07
C THR A 25 18.45 19.55 -15.34
N PHE A 26 18.51 18.28 -14.94
CA PHE A 26 17.42 17.33 -15.06
C PHE A 26 16.94 16.96 -13.69
N GLU A 27 15.61 16.97 -13.52
CA GLU A 27 14.97 16.53 -12.28
C GLU A 27 14.14 15.29 -12.57
N LEU A 28 14.59 14.12 -12.07
CA LEU A 28 13.87 12.87 -12.14
C LEU A 28 12.94 12.77 -10.95
N THR A 29 11.66 12.58 -11.22
CA THR A 29 10.61 12.37 -10.22
C THR A 29 9.74 11.16 -10.60
N PHE A 30 8.91 10.70 -9.67
CA PHE A 30 7.89 9.70 -9.93
C PHE A 30 6.57 10.16 -9.29
N ASP A 31 5.60 10.47 -10.12
CA ASP A 31 4.24 10.77 -9.67
C ASP A 31 3.25 9.90 -10.46
N ASN A 32 3.00 8.67 -9.96
CA ASN A 32 2.25 7.66 -10.70
C ASN A 32 2.76 7.55 -12.16
N GLY A 33 4.07 7.44 -12.31
CA GLY A 33 4.82 7.41 -13.55
C GLY A 33 6.11 8.21 -13.46
N ALA A 34 7.18 7.76 -14.12
CA ALA A 34 8.45 8.46 -14.11
C ALA A 34 8.37 9.75 -14.95
N ASN A 35 8.83 10.86 -14.38
CA ASN A 35 8.89 12.15 -15.06
C ASN A 35 10.32 12.66 -15.07
N VAL A 36 10.67 13.40 -16.11
CA VAL A 36 11.87 14.24 -16.15
C VAL A 36 11.50 15.66 -16.54
N ASP A 37 11.93 16.61 -15.75
CA ASP A 37 11.91 18.04 -16.08
C ASP A 37 13.29 18.46 -16.55
N CYS A 38 13.34 19.16 -17.71
CA CYS A 38 14.58 19.71 -18.26
C CYS A 38 14.63 21.21 -17.97
N ILE A 39 15.54 21.62 -17.10
CA ILE A 39 15.71 23.00 -16.65
C ILE A 39 16.97 23.57 -17.29
N GLY A 40 16.87 24.77 -17.89
CA GLY A 40 18.03 25.41 -18.54
C GLY A 40 17.63 26.69 -19.28
N PRO A 41 18.60 27.32 -19.99
CA PRO A 41 18.31 28.50 -20.80
C PRO A 41 17.40 28.17 -21.99
N ASN A 42 16.45 29.05 -22.29
CA ASN A 42 15.45 28.84 -23.37
C ASN A 42 16.09 28.73 -24.79
N ASN A 43 17.34 29.17 -24.97
CA ASN A 43 18.06 29.12 -26.22
C ASN A 43 19.05 27.94 -26.33
N ALA A 44 19.04 27.06 -25.34
CA ALA A 44 19.88 25.86 -25.40
C ALA A 44 19.30 24.85 -26.43
N LYS A 45 20.20 24.12 -27.10
CA LYS A 45 19.81 23.11 -28.09
C LYS A 45 19.11 21.95 -27.39
N PRO A 46 18.10 21.28 -28.05
CA PRO A 46 17.53 20.06 -27.51
C PRO A 46 18.61 19.01 -27.20
N CYS A 47 18.37 18.23 -26.15
CA CYS A 47 19.18 17.05 -25.82
C CYS A 47 18.33 15.78 -25.92
N THR A 48 18.99 14.65 -26.14
CA THR A 48 18.30 13.35 -26.18
C THR A 48 18.19 12.79 -24.77
N ILE A 49 16.98 12.39 -24.36
CA ILE A 49 16.75 11.65 -23.12
C ILE A 49 16.34 10.22 -23.43
N LYS A 50 16.75 9.31 -22.55
CA LYS A 50 16.40 7.89 -22.63
C LYS A 50 16.02 7.40 -21.24
N PHE A 51 14.95 6.61 -21.17
CA PHE A 51 14.60 5.85 -19.97
C PHE A 51 14.88 4.37 -20.22
N MET A 52 15.87 3.85 -19.51
CA MET A 52 16.23 2.42 -19.53
C MET A 52 15.55 1.71 -18.37
N ASP A 53 14.85 0.62 -18.65
CA ASP A 53 14.40 -0.34 -17.67
C ASP A 53 15.58 -1.24 -17.27
N LEU A 54 16.12 -1.03 -16.07
CA LEU A 54 17.31 -1.75 -15.59
C LEU A 54 17.04 -3.25 -15.35
N SER A 55 15.77 -3.66 -15.20
CA SER A 55 15.43 -5.07 -15.03
C SER A 55 15.55 -5.87 -16.33
N THR A 56 15.40 -5.21 -17.48
CA THR A 56 15.44 -5.83 -18.80
C THR A 56 16.60 -5.36 -19.66
N GLY A 57 17.23 -4.23 -19.31
CA GLY A 57 18.25 -3.55 -20.11
C GLY A 57 17.68 -2.91 -21.39
N THR A 58 16.37 -2.72 -21.49
CA THR A 58 15.72 -2.14 -22.67
C THR A 58 15.30 -0.69 -22.43
N TYR A 59 15.32 0.12 -23.50
CA TYR A 59 14.83 1.47 -23.44
C TYR A 59 13.29 1.50 -23.59
N GLY A 60 12.60 2.01 -22.56
CA GLY A 60 11.15 2.24 -22.60
C GLY A 60 10.77 3.55 -23.31
N TYR A 61 11.73 4.47 -23.42
CA TYR A 61 11.55 5.73 -24.13
C TYR A 61 12.89 6.28 -24.62
N THR A 62 12.86 6.90 -25.79
CA THR A 62 13.95 7.71 -26.33
C THR A 62 13.34 8.89 -27.09
N GLY A 63 13.79 10.11 -26.81
CA GLY A 63 13.27 11.31 -27.46
C GLY A 63 14.10 12.54 -27.16
N GLU A 64 13.82 13.63 -27.85
CA GLU A 64 14.45 14.93 -27.61
C GLU A 64 13.65 15.75 -26.60
N ILE A 65 14.34 16.50 -25.74
CA ILE A 65 13.77 17.44 -24.79
C ILE A 65 14.51 18.77 -24.83
N SER A 66 13.77 19.86 -24.71
CA SER A 66 14.32 21.23 -24.59
C SER A 66 14.11 21.76 -23.17
N ALA A 67 14.91 22.78 -22.82
CA ALA A 67 14.71 23.50 -21.56
C ALA A 67 13.29 24.02 -21.40
N GLY A 68 12.75 23.90 -20.21
CA GLY A 68 11.36 24.28 -19.86
C GLY A 68 10.30 23.23 -20.23
N LEU A 69 10.69 22.10 -20.80
CA LEU A 69 9.78 20.98 -21.10
C LEU A 69 9.98 19.81 -20.14
N PHE A 70 8.96 18.94 -20.11
CA PHE A 70 9.01 17.69 -19.36
C PHE A 70 8.60 16.51 -20.25
N THR A 71 9.01 15.31 -19.81
CA THR A 71 8.54 14.05 -20.42
C THR A 71 8.08 13.13 -19.32
N ARG A 72 6.94 12.46 -19.54
CA ARG A 72 6.33 11.54 -18.59
C ARG A 72 6.14 10.16 -19.21
N LEU A 73 6.54 9.13 -18.45
CA LEU A 73 6.15 7.74 -18.72
C LEU A 73 4.84 7.42 -17.97
N TYR A 74 3.89 6.79 -18.68
CA TYR A 74 2.56 6.53 -18.13
C TYR A 74 2.46 5.25 -17.27
N ARG A 75 3.55 4.45 -17.18
CA ARG A 75 3.56 3.24 -16.36
C ARG A 75 3.56 3.63 -14.88
N LYS A 76 2.45 3.35 -14.18
CA LYS A 76 2.21 3.81 -12.81
C LYS A 76 2.76 2.88 -11.73
N TRP A 77 3.18 1.65 -12.08
CA TRP A 77 3.90 0.77 -11.17
C TRP A 77 5.40 0.99 -11.23
N PHE A 78 6.07 0.65 -10.15
CA PHE A 78 7.50 0.72 -10.06
C PHE A 78 8.17 -0.07 -11.18
N THR A 79 9.09 0.58 -11.86
CA THR A 79 10.07 0.00 -12.76
C THR A 79 11.41 0.64 -12.41
N PRO A 80 12.51 -0.11 -12.30
CA PRO A 80 13.82 0.45 -11.97
C PRO A 80 14.35 1.26 -13.15
N TRP A 81 13.80 2.46 -13.33
CA TRP A 81 14.17 3.35 -14.42
C TRP A 81 15.52 3.99 -14.17
N ARG A 82 16.35 3.98 -15.21
CA ARG A 82 17.51 4.88 -15.36
C ARG A 82 17.18 5.95 -16.36
N LEU A 83 17.26 7.20 -15.95
CA LEU A 83 17.25 8.35 -16.84
C LEU A 83 18.67 8.63 -17.31
N GLU A 84 18.86 8.73 -18.62
CA GLU A 84 20.07 9.16 -19.27
C GLU A 84 19.75 10.37 -20.16
N ALA A 85 20.64 11.39 -20.15
CA ALA A 85 20.55 12.52 -21.08
C ALA A 85 21.85 12.67 -21.86
N TYR A 86 21.74 12.98 -23.15
CA TYR A 86 22.86 13.08 -24.08
C TYR A 86 22.82 14.42 -24.82
N ASP A 87 23.98 15.09 -24.93
CA ASP A 87 24.21 16.15 -25.89
C ASP A 87 24.96 15.55 -27.08
N ASN A 88 24.29 15.43 -28.23
CA ASN A 88 24.72 14.57 -29.34
C ASN A 88 24.89 13.11 -28.83
N ASP A 89 26.13 12.60 -28.85
CA ASP A 89 26.45 11.25 -28.37
C ASP A 89 27.14 11.22 -26.99
N GLU A 90 27.39 12.40 -26.38
CA GLU A 90 28.02 12.51 -25.06
C GLU A 90 26.98 12.38 -23.96
N LEU A 91 27.16 11.41 -23.02
CA LEU A 91 26.35 11.28 -21.84
C LEU A 91 26.60 12.46 -20.89
N ILE A 92 25.60 13.31 -20.69
CA ILE A 92 25.69 14.53 -19.86
C ILE A 92 25.01 14.39 -18.49
N TYR A 93 24.08 13.42 -18.34
CA TYR A 93 23.39 13.17 -17.09
C TYR A 93 22.94 11.71 -17.01
N GLN A 94 23.00 11.15 -15.79
CA GLN A 94 22.46 9.83 -15.47
C GLN A 94 21.92 9.82 -14.06
N ARG A 95 20.74 9.27 -13.87
CA ARG A 95 20.11 9.12 -12.54
C ARG A 95 19.20 7.90 -12.50
N ASP A 96 19.30 7.12 -11.44
CA ASP A 96 18.44 5.97 -11.20
C ASP A 96 17.26 6.37 -10.30
N LEU A 97 16.05 5.85 -10.59
CA LEU A 97 14.86 6.12 -9.80
C LEU A 97 15.02 5.59 -8.37
N GLU A 98 15.71 4.47 -8.18
CA GLU A 98 15.96 3.91 -6.84
C GLU A 98 16.79 4.85 -5.96
N ASP A 99 17.73 5.61 -6.54
CA ASP A 99 18.48 6.63 -5.82
C ASP A 99 17.57 7.79 -5.39
N VAL A 100 16.65 8.22 -6.29
CA VAL A 100 15.65 9.26 -5.95
C VAL A 100 14.76 8.81 -4.80
N ILE A 101 14.28 7.56 -4.81
CA ILE A 101 13.47 7.00 -3.73
C ILE A 101 14.23 7.00 -2.40
N SER A 102 15.52 6.67 -2.41
CA SER A 102 16.32 6.56 -1.18
C SER A 102 16.74 7.91 -0.60
N GLU A 103 16.84 8.94 -1.44
CA GLU A 103 17.38 10.26 -1.05
C GLU A 103 16.29 11.29 -0.76
N GLU A 104 15.10 11.10 -1.31
CA GLU A 104 14.02 12.08 -1.29
C GLU A 104 12.82 11.63 -0.44
N LYS A 105 11.88 12.54 -0.24
CA LYS A 105 10.61 12.21 0.40
C LYS A 105 9.72 11.41 -0.54
N VAL A 106 9.17 10.32 -0.03
CA VAL A 106 8.26 9.43 -0.74
C VAL A 106 6.86 9.55 -0.13
N CYS A 107 5.83 9.60 -0.96
CA CYS A 107 4.44 9.47 -0.54
C CYS A 107 3.82 8.21 -1.16
N ILE A 108 3.18 7.40 -0.35
CA ILE A 108 2.32 6.31 -0.81
C ILE A 108 0.89 6.63 -0.41
N SER A 109 0.03 6.85 -1.41
CA SER A 109 -1.41 7.04 -1.21
C SER A 109 -2.10 5.69 -1.27
N VAL A 110 -2.84 5.34 -0.22
CA VAL A 110 -3.74 4.19 -0.21
C VAL A 110 -5.09 4.68 -0.72
N ASP A 111 -5.36 4.38 -2.00
CA ASP A 111 -6.54 4.88 -2.74
C ASP A 111 -7.80 4.05 -2.43
N SER A 112 -7.95 3.62 -1.20
CA SER A 112 -9.10 2.86 -0.73
C SER A 112 -9.47 3.25 0.70
N ASN A 113 -10.76 3.41 0.96
CA ASN A 113 -11.29 3.55 2.31
C ASN A 113 -11.59 2.19 2.97
N SER A 114 -11.35 1.08 2.25
CA SER A 114 -11.52 -0.27 2.77
C SER A 114 -10.48 -0.58 3.84
N LEU A 115 -10.95 -1.02 5.00
CA LEU A 115 -10.08 -1.48 6.08
C LEU A 115 -9.24 -2.70 5.65
N GLY A 116 -9.87 -3.65 4.95
CA GLY A 116 -9.19 -4.88 4.52
C GLY A 116 -8.03 -4.63 3.57
N ASP A 117 -8.24 -3.77 2.57
CA ASP A 117 -7.19 -3.38 1.61
C ASP A 117 -6.01 -2.73 2.33
N THR A 118 -6.31 -1.77 3.22
CA THR A 118 -5.28 -1.08 3.98
C THR A 118 -4.47 -2.05 4.84
N LEU A 119 -5.14 -2.95 5.59
CA LEU A 119 -4.46 -3.94 6.42
C LEU A 119 -3.62 -4.94 5.61
N ALA A 120 -4.08 -5.30 4.40
CA ALA A 120 -3.33 -6.18 3.49
C ALA A 120 -2.09 -5.50 2.90
N TRP A 121 -2.14 -4.19 2.62
CA TRP A 121 -1.08 -3.46 1.93
C TRP A 121 0.00 -2.91 2.86
N MET A 122 -0.32 -2.63 4.12
CA MET A 122 0.62 -2.00 5.05
C MET A 122 1.92 -2.79 5.27
N PRO A 123 1.95 -4.13 5.41
CA PRO A 123 3.20 -4.88 5.51
C PRO A 123 4.11 -4.70 4.28
N VAL A 124 3.51 -4.65 3.08
CA VAL A 124 4.24 -4.43 1.81
C VAL A 124 4.82 -3.02 1.75
N ILE A 125 4.04 -2.02 2.19
CA ILE A 125 4.46 -0.62 2.29
C ILE A 125 5.64 -0.47 3.26
N GLU A 126 5.60 -1.15 4.42
CA GLU A 126 6.73 -1.14 5.36
C GLU A 126 7.96 -1.87 4.79
N LYS A 127 7.78 -2.96 4.03
CA LYS A 127 8.89 -3.62 3.33
C LYS A 127 9.53 -2.71 2.30
N PHE A 128 8.72 -1.92 1.57
CA PHE A 128 9.21 -0.88 0.67
C PHE A 128 10.06 0.16 1.41
N ARG A 129 9.56 0.71 2.53
CA ARG A 129 10.30 1.66 3.34
C ARG A 129 11.64 1.10 3.80
N ARG A 130 11.67 -0.15 4.28
CA ARG A 130 12.91 -0.81 4.73
C ARG A 130 13.89 -1.05 3.59
N LYS A 131 13.40 -1.48 2.41
CA LYS A 131 14.23 -1.74 1.24
C LYS A 131 15.01 -0.50 0.82
N TYR A 132 14.35 0.64 0.79
CA TYR A 132 14.94 1.90 0.30
C TYR A 132 15.45 2.81 1.42
N ASP A 133 15.17 2.50 2.70
CA ASP A 133 15.48 3.33 3.88
C ASP A 133 15.04 4.80 3.68
N CYS A 134 13.86 5.01 3.08
CA CYS A 134 13.36 6.30 2.66
C CYS A 134 12.54 7.04 3.74
N ASP A 135 12.42 8.37 3.61
CA ASP A 135 11.51 9.20 4.42
C ASP A 135 10.08 9.06 3.87
N LEU A 136 9.31 8.11 4.44
CA LEU A 136 8.02 7.68 3.91
C LEU A 136 6.84 8.37 4.59
N TYR A 137 5.97 8.92 3.76
CA TYR A 137 4.63 9.39 4.11
C TYR A 137 3.59 8.43 3.55
N VAL A 138 2.60 8.07 4.34
CA VAL A 138 1.47 7.23 3.90
C VAL A 138 0.17 7.98 4.15
N THR A 139 -0.64 8.09 3.09
CA THR A 139 -1.98 8.68 3.18
C THR A 139 -3.01 7.57 3.25
N THR A 140 -3.78 7.51 4.34
CA THR A 140 -4.84 6.51 4.53
C THR A 140 -5.94 7.03 5.44
N PHE A 141 -7.13 6.43 5.38
CA PHE A 141 -8.25 6.71 6.27
C PHE A 141 -8.09 6.08 7.68
N TRP A 142 -7.12 5.16 7.88
CA TRP A 142 -6.97 4.34 9.07
C TRP A 142 -5.75 4.69 9.92
N ASN A 143 -5.35 5.98 9.90
CA ASN A 143 -4.15 6.47 10.58
C ASN A 143 -4.12 6.14 12.08
N GLU A 144 -5.24 6.33 12.78
CA GLU A 144 -5.34 6.10 14.22
C GLU A 144 -5.11 4.63 14.60
N LEU A 145 -5.54 3.72 13.74
CA LEU A 145 -5.32 2.29 13.92
C LEU A 145 -3.86 1.89 13.70
N LEU A 146 -3.14 2.58 12.80
CA LEU A 146 -1.86 2.13 12.26
C LEU A 146 -0.64 2.85 12.84
N ALA A 147 -0.76 4.13 13.20
CA ALA A 147 0.38 4.99 13.50
C ALA A 147 1.27 4.46 14.64
N ASN A 148 0.69 3.82 15.64
CA ASN A 148 1.43 3.27 16.78
C ASN A 148 2.29 2.05 16.42
N TYR A 149 2.00 1.38 15.31
CA TYR A 149 2.67 0.14 14.88
C TYR A 149 3.74 0.36 13.82
N TYR A 150 3.75 1.53 13.20
CA TYR A 150 4.72 1.91 12.17
C TYR A 150 5.40 3.25 12.51
N PRO A 151 6.25 3.29 13.55
CA PRO A 151 6.81 4.54 14.09
C PRO A 151 7.76 5.28 13.12
N PHE A 152 8.20 4.62 12.06
CA PHE A 152 9.05 5.19 11.02
C PHE A 152 8.28 5.64 9.77
N ILE A 153 6.95 5.51 9.76
CA ILE A 153 6.05 6.01 8.72
C ILE A 153 5.33 7.25 9.24
N ARG A 154 5.25 8.28 8.42
CA ARG A 154 4.50 9.49 8.72
C ARG A 154 3.13 9.42 8.09
N PHE A 155 2.13 9.09 8.89
CA PHE A 155 0.75 8.97 8.45
C PHE A 155 0.09 10.33 8.23
N ARG A 156 -0.79 10.38 7.22
CA ARG A 156 -1.56 11.55 6.84
C ARG A 156 -2.98 11.17 6.46
N SER A 157 -3.92 12.06 6.75
CA SER A 157 -5.31 11.87 6.33
C SER A 157 -5.49 12.26 4.85
N PRO A 158 -6.35 11.57 4.09
CA PRO A 158 -6.74 11.98 2.75
C PRO A 158 -7.24 13.44 2.74
N GLY A 159 -6.90 14.19 1.70
CA GLY A 159 -7.23 15.60 1.58
C GLY A 159 -6.42 16.56 2.47
N SER A 160 -5.43 16.06 3.22
CA SER A 160 -4.50 16.93 3.94
C SER A 160 -3.61 17.72 2.97
N ARG A 161 -3.04 18.85 3.46
CA ARG A 161 -2.17 19.72 2.65
C ARG A 161 -1.07 18.91 1.97
N GLU A 162 -0.85 19.14 0.68
CA GLU A 162 0.21 18.50 -0.09
C GLU A 162 1.59 18.59 0.58
N ILE A 163 2.38 17.56 0.40
CA ILE A 163 3.78 17.51 0.79
C ILE A 163 4.59 17.65 -0.51
N ASN A 164 5.66 18.41 -0.48
CA ASN A 164 6.59 18.42 -1.60
C ASN A 164 7.37 17.09 -1.58
N THR A 165 6.90 16.11 -2.34
CA THR A 165 7.53 14.80 -2.55
C THR A 165 8.02 14.68 -3.98
N LYS A 166 9.16 14.00 -4.16
CA LYS A 166 9.69 13.69 -5.49
C LYS A 166 9.16 12.36 -6.02
N VAL A 167 8.64 11.52 -5.12
CA VAL A 167 8.14 10.20 -5.44
C VAL A 167 6.76 10.01 -4.82
N THR A 168 5.77 9.70 -5.65
CA THR A 168 4.40 9.39 -5.22
C THR A 168 3.89 8.13 -5.92
N PHE A 169 3.41 7.17 -5.13
CA PHE A 169 2.72 5.97 -5.61
C PHE A 169 1.26 5.97 -5.14
N GLY A 170 0.34 5.60 -6.02
CA GLY A 170 -1.04 5.30 -5.66
C GLY A 170 -1.26 3.79 -5.59
N VAL A 171 -1.41 3.25 -4.38
CA VAL A 171 -1.76 1.84 -4.16
C VAL A 171 -3.27 1.73 -4.11
N GLY A 172 -3.86 1.02 -5.07
CA GLY A 172 -5.29 0.90 -5.22
C GLY A 172 -5.70 -0.39 -5.92
N TRP A 173 -6.98 -0.71 -5.81
CA TRP A 173 -7.60 -1.83 -6.49
C TRP A 173 -7.84 -1.54 -7.97
N TYR A 174 -8.37 -2.51 -8.69
CA TYR A 174 -8.70 -2.42 -10.10
C TYR A 174 -9.60 -1.22 -10.42
N ASP A 175 -9.21 -0.44 -11.42
CA ASP A 175 -10.02 0.59 -12.06
C ASP A 175 -9.99 0.37 -13.58
N GLU A 176 -11.16 0.18 -14.18
CA GLU A 176 -11.30 -0.02 -15.63
C GLU A 176 -10.76 1.15 -16.46
N ASN A 177 -10.79 2.35 -15.88
CA ASN A 177 -10.31 3.57 -16.51
C ASN A 177 -8.82 3.81 -16.29
N ASP A 178 -8.16 3.00 -15.45
CA ASP A 178 -6.75 3.15 -15.07
C ASP A 178 -6.00 1.81 -15.11
N ARG A 179 -5.97 1.20 -16.29
CA ARG A 179 -5.31 -0.11 -16.51
C ARG A 179 -3.79 -0.05 -16.38
N ASP A 180 -3.19 1.14 -16.55
CA ASP A 180 -1.74 1.34 -16.48
C ASP A 180 -1.20 1.37 -15.03
N ARG A 181 -2.08 1.20 -14.04
CA ARG A 181 -1.70 1.13 -12.63
C ARG A 181 -1.09 -0.23 -12.25
N HIS A 182 -1.49 -1.31 -12.93
CA HIS A 182 -1.15 -2.67 -12.53
C HIS A 182 -0.32 -3.39 -13.57
N ARG A 183 0.73 -4.10 -13.09
CA ARG A 183 1.56 -4.95 -13.93
C ARG A 183 0.84 -6.23 -14.36
N ARG A 184 0.03 -6.80 -13.47
CA ARG A 184 -0.77 -8.01 -13.67
C ARG A 184 -2.25 -7.68 -13.44
N ASP A 185 -3.15 -8.57 -13.86
CA ASP A 185 -4.56 -8.43 -13.52
C ASP A 185 -4.73 -8.55 -11.99
N PRO A 186 -5.11 -7.46 -11.29
CA PRO A 186 -5.21 -7.48 -9.83
C PRO A 186 -6.33 -8.39 -9.32
N ARG A 187 -7.24 -8.85 -10.19
CA ARG A 187 -8.31 -9.79 -9.82
C ARG A 187 -7.82 -11.23 -9.72
N ALA A 188 -6.64 -11.53 -10.29
CA ALA A 188 -6.04 -12.87 -10.34
C ALA A 188 -4.88 -13.06 -9.34
N ILE A 189 -4.66 -12.09 -8.45
CA ILE A 189 -3.57 -12.11 -7.46
C ILE A 189 -4.07 -11.67 -6.10
N SER A 190 -3.31 -11.97 -5.04
CA SER A 190 -3.67 -11.55 -3.68
C SER A 190 -3.59 -10.02 -3.52
N LEU A 191 -4.31 -9.48 -2.53
CA LEU A 191 -4.25 -8.04 -2.20
C LEU A 191 -2.81 -7.59 -1.92
N GLN A 192 -2.02 -8.39 -1.21
CA GLN A 192 -0.63 -8.07 -0.91
C GLN A 192 0.21 -8.00 -2.20
N GLN A 193 -0.02 -8.92 -3.15
CA GLN A 193 0.67 -8.91 -4.44
C GLN A 193 0.28 -7.71 -5.31
N VAL A 194 -0.95 -7.19 -5.18
CA VAL A 194 -1.35 -5.93 -5.83
C VAL A 194 -0.45 -4.78 -5.40
N ALA A 195 -0.26 -4.60 -4.09
CA ALA A 195 0.65 -3.58 -3.58
C ALA A 195 2.11 -3.85 -3.99
N GLY A 196 2.52 -5.11 -3.96
CA GLY A 196 3.85 -5.53 -4.38
C GLY A 196 4.16 -5.16 -5.83
N ASP A 197 3.24 -5.41 -6.74
CA ASP A 197 3.37 -5.06 -8.16
C ASP A 197 3.51 -3.54 -8.36
N ILE A 198 2.70 -2.76 -7.65
CA ILE A 198 2.74 -1.29 -7.76
C ILE A 198 4.05 -0.73 -7.19
N LEU A 199 4.54 -1.27 -6.08
CA LEU A 199 5.70 -0.77 -5.34
C LEU A 199 7.03 -1.43 -5.74
N GLY A 200 7.03 -2.43 -6.61
CA GLY A 200 8.23 -3.19 -6.98
C GLY A 200 8.79 -4.02 -5.80
N ILE A 201 7.90 -4.54 -4.97
CA ILE A 201 8.21 -5.40 -3.85
C ILE A 201 7.77 -6.83 -4.20
N ASP A 202 8.71 -7.74 -4.12
CA ASP A 202 8.40 -9.15 -4.27
C ASP A 202 7.61 -9.65 -3.06
N VAL A 203 6.40 -10.16 -3.33
CA VAL A 203 5.45 -10.66 -2.33
C VAL A 203 5.30 -12.15 -2.53
N GLU A 204 6.19 -12.90 -1.87
CA GLU A 204 6.22 -14.36 -1.86
C GLU A 204 6.47 -14.87 -0.42
N GLY A 205 6.16 -16.14 -0.19
CA GLY A 205 6.47 -16.82 1.06
C GLY A 205 5.90 -16.13 2.29
N ASP A 206 6.78 -15.76 3.23
CA ASP A 206 6.38 -15.20 4.53
C ASP A 206 5.61 -13.88 4.41
N LEU A 207 5.89 -13.05 3.41
CA LEU A 207 5.20 -11.76 3.25
C LEU A 207 3.70 -11.92 2.92
N LEU A 208 3.30 -13.02 2.28
CA LEU A 208 1.87 -13.34 2.08
C LEU A 208 1.16 -13.61 3.41
N ASN A 209 1.90 -14.04 4.41
CA ASN A 209 1.41 -14.34 5.75
C ASN A 209 1.64 -13.21 6.76
N GLU A 210 2.31 -12.12 6.36
CA GLU A 210 2.48 -10.97 7.24
C GLU A 210 1.16 -10.19 7.36
N SER A 211 0.80 -9.89 8.61
CA SER A 211 -0.28 -8.97 8.95
C SER A 211 0.26 -7.71 9.64
N VAL A 212 -0.54 -6.67 9.72
CA VAL A 212 -0.27 -5.54 10.62
C VAL A 212 -0.20 -6.09 12.05
N PRO A 213 0.90 -5.85 12.80
CA PRO A 213 1.08 -6.45 14.12
C PRO A 213 0.26 -5.70 15.20
N LEU A 214 -1.06 -5.71 15.06
CA LEU A 214 -1.93 -5.02 16.00
C LEU A 214 -1.91 -5.70 17.36
N THR A 215 -1.69 -4.91 18.40
CA THR A 215 -1.78 -5.36 19.79
C THR A 215 -2.68 -4.42 20.58
N ILE A 216 -3.62 -5.00 21.31
CA ILE A 216 -4.49 -4.24 22.21
C ILE A 216 -3.93 -4.38 23.63
N GLN A 217 -3.48 -3.27 24.21
CA GLN A 217 -2.90 -3.27 25.55
C GLN A 217 -3.85 -2.65 26.57
N ASN A 218 -3.77 -3.14 27.81
CA ASN A 218 -4.47 -2.57 28.97
C ASN A 218 -5.99 -2.45 28.80
N THR A 219 -6.61 -3.39 28.08
CA THR A 219 -8.07 -3.47 27.95
C THR A 219 -8.59 -4.76 28.53
N ASN A 220 -9.82 -4.70 29.05
CA ASN A 220 -10.56 -5.87 29.49
C ASN A 220 -11.71 -6.12 28.54
N SER A 221 -12.11 -7.39 28.39
CA SER A 221 -13.34 -7.73 27.70
C SER A 221 -14.53 -7.09 28.42
N THR A 222 -15.47 -6.53 27.64
CA THR A 222 -16.77 -6.08 28.14
C THR A 222 -17.78 -7.24 28.19
N ILE A 223 -17.37 -8.44 27.79
CA ILE A 223 -18.19 -9.63 27.64
C ILE A 223 -17.61 -10.71 28.54
N ASP A 224 -18.42 -11.19 29.47
CA ASP A 224 -18.02 -12.25 30.39
C ASP A 224 -18.05 -13.62 29.72
N GLY A 225 -17.06 -14.46 30.06
CA GLY A 225 -16.98 -15.85 29.61
C GLY A 225 -16.45 -16.00 28.20
N LYS A 226 -16.56 -17.21 27.65
CA LYS A 226 -16.08 -17.54 26.31
C LYS A 226 -17.02 -17.00 25.23
N TYR A 227 -16.46 -16.37 24.22
CA TYR A 227 -17.26 -15.87 23.10
C TYR A 227 -16.50 -15.89 21.77
N VAL A 228 -17.28 -15.86 20.71
CA VAL A 228 -16.83 -15.81 19.32
C VAL A 228 -17.39 -14.54 18.69
N CYS A 229 -16.56 -13.81 17.96
CA CYS A 229 -17.01 -12.69 17.14
C CYS A 229 -17.48 -13.19 15.77
N LEU A 230 -18.59 -12.64 15.29
CA LEU A 230 -19.20 -12.99 14.01
C LEU A 230 -19.47 -11.75 13.18
N ALA A 231 -19.10 -11.80 11.89
CA ALA A 231 -19.43 -10.77 10.91
C ALA A 231 -19.85 -11.39 9.58
N MET A 232 -21.08 -11.13 9.18
CA MET A 232 -21.78 -11.74 8.04
C MET A 232 -21.85 -10.82 6.83
N ASP A 233 -21.51 -9.53 7.02
CA ASP A 233 -21.80 -8.48 6.07
C ASP A 233 -20.52 -7.95 5.37
N SER A 234 -20.70 -7.49 4.13
CA SER A 234 -19.67 -6.87 3.30
C SER A 234 -20.30 -5.87 2.34
N THR A 235 -19.52 -4.90 1.87
CA THR A 235 -19.96 -3.97 0.83
C THR A 235 -20.24 -4.62 -0.53
N ALA A 236 -19.68 -5.81 -0.79
CA ALA A 236 -19.89 -6.56 -2.02
C ALA A 236 -20.87 -7.74 -1.78
N ASN A 237 -22.05 -7.67 -2.41
CA ASN A 237 -23.07 -8.69 -2.27
C ASN A 237 -22.60 -10.11 -2.66
N ALA A 238 -21.69 -10.21 -3.63
CA ALA A 238 -21.09 -11.48 -4.06
C ALA A 238 -20.30 -12.21 -2.96
N LYS A 239 -19.91 -11.52 -1.90
CA LYS A 239 -19.20 -12.10 -0.76
C LYS A 239 -20.13 -12.68 0.30
N HIS A 240 -21.44 -12.38 0.26
CA HIS A 240 -22.40 -12.85 1.24
C HIS A 240 -22.62 -14.35 1.11
N TRP A 241 -22.70 -15.02 2.24
CA TRP A 241 -23.07 -16.42 2.31
C TRP A 241 -24.60 -16.56 2.34
N HIS A 242 -25.17 -16.99 1.21
CA HIS A 242 -26.62 -17.07 1.00
C HIS A 242 -27.25 -18.44 1.38
N TYR A 243 -26.55 -19.26 2.17
CA TYR A 243 -27.14 -20.50 2.66
C TYR A 243 -28.26 -20.21 3.68
N GLU A 244 -29.47 -20.69 3.40
CA GLU A 244 -30.67 -20.44 4.21
C GLU A 244 -30.44 -20.88 5.67
N ASP A 245 -30.71 -19.96 6.60
CA ASP A 245 -30.51 -20.15 8.06
C ASP A 245 -29.06 -20.53 8.46
N GLY A 246 -28.07 -20.44 7.54
CA GLY A 246 -26.72 -20.89 7.82
C GLY A 246 -26.09 -20.19 9.03
N TRP A 247 -26.21 -18.87 9.09
CA TRP A 247 -25.70 -18.09 10.21
C TRP A 247 -26.43 -18.39 11.54
N GLN A 248 -27.73 -18.62 11.51
CA GLN A 248 -28.50 -19.04 12.69
C GLN A 248 -28.07 -20.44 13.17
N LYS A 249 -27.86 -21.38 12.24
CA LYS A 249 -27.40 -22.74 12.59
C LYS A 249 -26.00 -22.72 13.23
N ILE A 250 -25.08 -21.87 12.72
CA ILE A 250 -23.76 -21.65 13.34
C ILE A 250 -23.93 -21.08 14.75
N THR A 251 -24.77 -20.05 14.91
CA THR A 251 -25.05 -19.43 16.21
C THR A 251 -25.61 -20.42 17.22
N ASP A 252 -26.60 -21.20 16.82
CA ASP A 252 -27.26 -22.21 17.69
C ASP A 252 -26.26 -23.31 18.10
N TYR A 253 -25.43 -23.77 17.18
CA TYR A 253 -24.37 -24.72 17.47
C TYR A 253 -23.36 -24.16 18.49
N LEU A 254 -22.85 -22.97 18.28
CA LEU A 254 -21.86 -22.33 19.17
C LEU A 254 -22.47 -22.13 20.58
N ASN A 255 -23.70 -21.67 20.67
CA ASN A 255 -24.38 -21.52 21.93
C ASN A 255 -24.58 -22.89 22.63
N SER A 256 -24.87 -23.95 21.87
CA SER A 256 -25.06 -25.31 22.42
C SER A 256 -23.78 -25.89 23.05
N ILE A 257 -22.61 -25.46 22.59
CA ILE A 257 -21.31 -25.89 23.12
C ILE A 257 -20.69 -24.87 24.10
N GLY A 258 -21.47 -23.87 24.54
CA GLY A 258 -21.13 -22.96 25.61
C GLY A 258 -20.41 -21.69 25.22
N TYR A 259 -20.35 -21.34 23.92
CA TYR A 259 -19.89 -20.04 23.47
C TYR A 259 -21.03 -19.03 23.41
N LYS A 260 -20.77 -17.79 23.79
CA LYS A 260 -21.59 -16.65 23.41
C LYS A 260 -21.21 -16.20 22.01
N VAL A 261 -22.19 -15.83 21.19
CA VAL A 261 -21.95 -15.30 19.85
C VAL A 261 -22.15 -13.80 19.86
N VAL A 262 -21.15 -13.04 19.42
CA VAL A 262 -21.13 -11.57 19.40
C VAL A 262 -21.08 -11.10 17.96
N VAL A 263 -22.10 -10.40 17.48
CA VAL A 263 -22.13 -9.85 16.13
C VAL A 263 -21.49 -8.46 16.14
N VAL A 264 -20.39 -8.29 15.39
CA VAL A 264 -19.54 -7.06 15.44
C VAL A 264 -19.54 -6.23 14.14
N GLN A 265 -20.39 -6.55 13.17
CA GLN A 265 -20.48 -5.81 11.90
C GLN A 265 -21.20 -4.45 12.04
N LYS A 266 -21.15 -3.64 10.97
CA LYS A 266 -21.84 -2.34 10.93
C LYS A 266 -23.36 -2.52 10.76
N GLN A 267 -23.77 -3.40 9.87
CA GLN A 267 -25.18 -3.68 9.59
C GLN A 267 -25.83 -4.46 10.74
N GLY A 268 -27.09 -4.16 11.04
CA GLY A 268 -27.85 -4.85 12.05
C GLY A 268 -27.97 -6.36 11.81
N THR A 269 -28.36 -7.10 12.81
CA THR A 269 -28.55 -8.55 12.73
C THR A 269 -29.98 -8.96 13.14
N ASN A 270 -30.45 -10.01 12.50
CA ASN A 270 -31.73 -10.66 12.88
C ASN A 270 -31.51 -12.03 13.56
N LEU A 271 -30.27 -12.35 13.93
CA LEU A 271 -29.95 -13.60 14.59
C LEU A 271 -30.48 -13.61 16.02
N ASN A 272 -31.05 -14.74 16.42
CA ASN A 272 -31.47 -14.99 17.79
C ASN A 272 -30.30 -15.56 18.62
N GLY A 273 -30.28 -15.27 19.91
CA GLY A 273 -29.30 -15.84 20.83
C GLY A 273 -27.90 -15.24 20.69
N VAL A 274 -27.80 -14.02 20.20
CA VAL A 274 -26.51 -13.28 20.02
C VAL A 274 -26.43 -12.09 20.97
N ILE A 275 -25.21 -11.64 21.22
CA ILE A 275 -24.92 -10.32 21.78
C ILE A 275 -24.76 -9.38 20.59
N ASP A 276 -25.64 -8.42 20.43
CA ASP A 276 -25.63 -7.48 19.33
C ASP A 276 -24.68 -6.30 19.62
N LYS A 277 -23.58 -6.23 18.89
CA LYS A 277 -22.60 -5.14 18.85
C LYS A 277 -22.53 -4.52 17.44
N THR A 278 -23.66 -4.52 16.72
CA THR A 278 -23.76 -3.90 15.41
C THR A 278 -23.87 -2.37 15.51
N GLY A 279 -23.89 -1.69 14.38
CA GLY A 279 -24.05 -0.23 14.30
C GLY A 279 -22.76 0.52 13.97
N ASP A 280 -22.78 1.83 14.18
CA ASP A 280 -21.64 2.71 13.92
C ASP A 280 -20.75 2.83 15.17
N ILE A 281 -20.04 1.73 15.44
CA ILE A 281 -19.11 1.61 16.58
C ILE A 281 -17.70 1.90 16.09
N ASP A 282 -16.93 2.61 16.91
CA ASP A 282 -15.53 2.91 16.68
C ASP A 282 -14.71 1.64 16.38
N ILE A 283 -13.79 1.73 15.44
CA ILE A 283 -12.99 0.58 14.99
C ILE A 283 -12.07 0.03 16.08
N LEU A 284 -11.59 0.88 16.98
CA LEU A 284 -10.77 0.44 18.11
C LEU A 284 -11.60 -0.36 19.11
N GLN A 285 -12.85 0.04 19.34
CA GLN A 285 -13.77 -0.75 20.18
C GLN A 285 -14.07 -2.12 19.55
N ARG A 286 -14.28 -2.18 18.23
CA ARG A 286 -14.42 -3.47 17.52
C ARG A 286 -13.17 -4.33 17.63
N ALA A 287 -12.00 -3.70 17.51
CA ALA A 287 -10.71 -4.38 17.68
C ALA A 287 -10.58 -4.97 19.09
N ILE A 288 -11.03 -4.26 20.14
CA ILE A 288 -11.05 -4.76 21.52
C ILE A 288 -11.99 -5.98 21.64
N ASP A 289 -13.22 -5.88 21.12
CA ASP A 289 -14.19 -6.98 21.19
C ASP A 289 -13.66 -8.23 20.44
N ILE A 290 -13.01 -8.05 19.27
CA ILE A 290 -12.40 -9.15 18.51
C ILE A 290 -11.16 -9.68 19.23
N TYR A 291 -10.30 -8.82 19.78
CA TYR A 291 -9.08 -9.21 20.48
C TYR A 291 -9.34 -10.14 21.68
N HIS A 292 -10.39 -9.91 22.43
CA HIS A 292 -10.77 -10.72 23.59
C HIS A 292 -11.62 -11.94 23.24
N SER A 293 -12.06 -12.10 21.98
CA SER A 293 -12.75 -13.32 21.55
C SER A 293 -11.81 -14.53 21.46
N ASP A 294 -12.34 -15.73 21.53
CA ASP A 294 -11.55 -16.94 21.32
C ASP A 294 -11.17 -17.10 19.85
N PHE A 295 -12.09 -16.80 18.93
CA PHE A 295 -11.87 -16.78 17.49
C PHE A 295 -12.94 -15.91 16.78
N PHE A 296 -12.74 -15.72 15.50
CA PHE A 296 -13.60 -14.93 14.63
C PHE A 296 -14.17 -15.81 13.52
N ILE A 297 -15.45 -15.64 13.20
CA ILE A 297 -16.08 -16.24 12.02
C ILE A 297 -16.64 -15.12 11.14
N GLY A 298 -16.35 -15.16 9.85
CA GLY A 298 -16.89 -14.16 8.94
C GLY A 298 -16.67 -14.50 7.47
N ILE A 299 -17.00 -13.53 6.64
CA ILE A 299 -16.76 -13.58 5.19
C ILE A 299 -15.52 -12.77 4.83
N GLY A 300 -15.09 -12.81 3.58
CA GLY A 300 -13.93 -12.03 3.09
C GLY A 300 -14.16 -10.51 3.17
N SER A 301 -13.99 -9.93 4.35
CA SER A 301 -14.27 -8.52 4.65
C SER A 301 -13.16 -7.88 5.51
N GLY A 302 -13.23 -6.56 5.69
CA GLY A 302 -12.25 -5.83 6.51
C GLY A 302 -12.15 -6.33 7.96
N LEU A 303 -13.24 -6.86 8.54
CA LEU A 303 -13.21 -7.38 9.90
C LEU A 303 -12.49 -8.74 10.00
N SER A 304 -12.50 -9.56 8.96
CA SER A 304 -11.66 -10.77 8.90
C SER A 304 -10.18 -10.42 8.85
N TRP A 305 -9.80 -9.38 8.07
CA TRP A 305 -8.43 -8.84 8.06
C TRP A 305 -8.03 -8.25 9.42
N LEU A 306 -8.95 -7.55 10.09
CA LEU A 306 -8.71 -7.01 11.43
C LEU A 306 -8.50 -8.13 12.45
N ALA A 307 -9.34 -9.18 12.44
CA ALA A 307 -9.19 -10.32 13.32
C ALA A 307 -7.83 -11.03 13.11
N TRP A 308 -7.44 -11.23 11.85
CA TRP A 308 -6.13 -11.80 11.52
C TRP A 308 -4.97 -10.91 12.00
N SER A 309 -5.06 -9.59 11.82
CA SER A 309 -4.08 -8.63 12.32
C SER A 309 -3.97 -8.59 13.85
N LEU A 310 -5.04 -8.97 14.55
CA LEU A 310 -5.08 -9.15 16.01
C LEU A 310 -4.63 -10.54 16.46
N HIS A 311 -4.08 -11.35 15.54
CA HIS A 311 -3.63 -12.71 15.78
C HIS A 311 -4.72 -13.65 16.30
N LYS A 312 -5.97 -13.43 15.88
CA LYS A 312 -7.09 -14.32 16.19
C LYS A 312 -7.22 -15.42 15.14
N PRO A 313 -7.54 -16.65 15.54
CA PRO A 313 -7.97 -17.65 14.58
C PRO A 313 -9.20 -17.15 13.81
N VAL A 314 -9.18 -17.26 12.49
CA VAL A 314 -10.27 -16.82 11.61
C VAL A 314 -10.83 -18.00 10.86
N VAL A 315 -12.14 -18.24 11.01
CA VAL A 315 -12.90 -19.13 10.15
C VAL A 315 -13.58 -18.29 9.08
N MET A 316 -13.08 -18.37 7.87
CA MET A 316 -13.60 -17.57 6.76
C MET A 316 -14.53 -18.41 5.87
N ILE A 317 -15.78 -17.96 5.72
CA ILE A 317 -16.72 -18.51 4.75
C ILE A 317 -16.49 -17.75 3.44
N SER A 318 -15.94 -18.45 2.45
CA SER A 318 -15.59 -17.89 1.15
C SER A 318 -16.27 -18.66 0.03
N GLY A 319 -16.70 -17.94 -1.00
CA GLY A 319 -17.25 -18.48 -2.25
C GLY A 319 -17.04 -17.51 -3.41
N PHE A 320 -16.33 -16.40 -3.14
CA PHE A 320 -16.06 -15.34 -4.10
C PHE A 320 -14.60 -15.29 -4.53
N SER A 321 -13.69 -15.60 -3.64
CA SER A 321 -12.25 -15.63 -3.89
C SER A 321 -11.70 -17.02 -3.59
N ASP A 322 -10.66 -17.42 -4.32
CA ASP A 322 -9.87 -18.59 -3.96
C ASP A 322 -9.25 -18.39 -2.58
N PRO A 323 -9.22 -19.44 -1.76
CA PRO A 323 -8.61 -19.40 -0.44
C PRO A 323 -7.11 -19.09 -0.47
#